data_9320ac701b25bf1aea4c15ef061d8f8e
#
_entry.id   9320ac701b25bf1aea4c15ef061d8f8e
#
_cell.length_a   1.000
_cell.length_b   1.000
_cell.length_c   1.000
_cell.angle_alpha   90.00
_cell.angle_beta   90.00
_cell.angle_gamma   90.00
#
_symmetry.space_group_name_H-M   'P 1'
#
loop_
_entity.id
_entity.type
_entity.pdbx_description
1 polymer ?
#
loop_
_entity_poly.entity_id
_entity_poly.type
_entity_poly.pdbx_seq_one_letter_code
_entity_poly.pdbx_strand_id
1 'polypeptide(L)'
;RACTFCDIASMWPKYKYRSGHSIATEIKTQVERYGAKAFRFTDSLINGSMKAFRDMTHELSTFRKSLPKDQQFIWDSHFIVRSRKQMPPEDFVKMAESGAGTLLIGVESGSPTVREHMKKGYTDEDLHYSLGEIFKNNIKVRFLMIIGYPTETQADYQQTLQFFDRYAEYGRQGLVEEVNLGLTLNLLPNTPLYDNAEQHGLETTKDHINDWVCSQNPTLDFKERLKRRIEAQYHVEKLGYKVFESKNYVRALSIAWQEVQTISKQKILKVDASKIKFDREKGTLEEKDFDPLRTY
;
A
#
# COMPACT_ATOMS: atom_id res chain seq x y z
N ARG A 1 9.92 -8.96 -9.19
CA ARG A 1 8.79 -8.43 -9.98
C ARG A 1 9.18 -7.07 -10.52
N ALA A 2 8.71 -6.76 -11.71
CA ALA A 2 8.91 -5.46 -12.35
C ALA A 2 7.55 -4.77 -12.49
N CYS A 3 7.00 -4.32 -11.35
CA CYS A 3 5.77 -3.54 -11.38
C CYS A 3 6.03 -2.23 -12.13
N THR A 4 5.08 -1.80 -12.95
CA THR A 4 5.25 -0.68 -13.89
C THR A 4 5.56 0.64 -13.21
N PHE A 5 5.06 0.86 -12.02
CA PHE A 5 5.19 2.11 -11.24
C PHE A 5 6.37 2.12 -10.25
N CYS A 6 7.10 1.00 -10.12
CA CYS A 6 8.08 0.83 -9.04
C CYS A 6 9.50 1.08 -9.53
N ASP A 7 10.24 1.92 -8.83
CA ASP A 7 11.63 2.27 -9.09
C ASP A 7 12.65 1.26 -8.53
N ILE A 8 12.22 0.36 -7.63
CA ILE A 8 13.10 -0.62 -6.99
C ILE A 8 13.84 -1.49 -8.02
N ALA A 9 13.16 -1.87 -9.12
CA ALA A 9 13.78 -2.71 -10.14
C ALA A 9 14.88 -1.98 -10.92
N SER A 10 14.82 -0.66 -11.07
CA SER A 10 15.87 0.15 -11.70
C SER A 10 17.06 0.38 -10.77
N MET A 11 16.78 0.63 -9.48
CA MET A 11 17.83 0.80 -8.48
C MET A 11 18.56 -0.52 -8.16
N TRP A 12 17.82 -1.64 -8.17
CA TRP A 12 18.33 -2.97 -7.83
C TRP A 12 17.98 -3.98 -8.94
N PRO A 13 18.69 -3.98 -10.06
CA PRO A 13 18.34 -4.81 -11.23
C PRO A 13 18.46 -6.32 -10.95
N LYS A 14 19.19 -6.71 -9.93
CA LYS A 14 19.28 -8.10 -9.48
C LYS A 14 18.78 -8.22 -8.05
N TYR A 15 17.78 -9.07 -7.84
CA TYR A 15 17.32 -9.41 -6.50
C TYR A 15 18.43 -10.15 -5.73
N LYS A 16 18.84 -9.56 -4.61
CA LYS A 16 19.81 -10.16 -3.68
C LYS A 16 19.12 -10.43 -2.36
N TYR A 17 19.46 -11.53 -1.73
CA TYR A 17 18.93 -11.91 -0.43
C TYR A 17 19.98 -12.66 0.40
N ARG A 18 19.81 -12.60 1.70
CA ARG A 18 20.61 -13.39 2.65
C ARG A 18 19.98 -14.77 2.78
N SER A 19 20.76 -15.77 3.21
CA SER A 19 20.21 -17.07 3.55
C SER A 19 19.26 -16.97 4.75
N GLY A 20 18.25 -17.84 4.81
CA GLY A 20 17.33 -17.88 5.96
C GLY A 20 18.06 -18.14 7.26
N HIS A 21 19.07 -19.02 7.24
CA HIS A 21 19.95 -19.26 8.39
C HIS A 21 20.66 -18.01 8.89
N SER A 22 21.27 -17.22 7.98
CA SER A 22 21.97 -15.97 8.36
C SER A 22 21.02 -14.97 9.03
N ILE A 23 19.78 -14.83 8.51
CA ILE A 23 18.76 -13.95 9.09
C ILE A 23 18.34 -14.45 10.48
N ALA A 24 18.06 -15.76 10.58
CA ALA A 24 17.64 -16.36 11.84
C ALA A 24 18.72 -16.24 12.92
N THR A 25 19.99 -16.45 12.56
CA THR A 25 21.13 -16.31 13.48
C THR A 25 21.25 -14.89 14.01
N GLU A 26 21.08 -13.87 13.16
CA GLU A 26 21.09 -12.48 13.60
C GLU A 26 19.97 -12.18 14.60
N ILE A 27 18.75 -12.57 14.29
CA ILE A 27 17.58 -12.36 15.19
C ILE A 27 17.81 -13.08 16.53
N LYS A 28 18.25 -14.34 16.50
CA LYS A 28 18.59 -15.09 17.72
C LYS A 28 19.61 -14.35 18.58
N THR A 29 20.69 -13.87 17.96
CA THR A 29 21.73 -13.10 18.63
C THR A 29 21.20 -11.82 19.28
N GLN A 30 20.33 -11.09 18.60
CA GLN A 30 19.72 -9.86 19.12
C GLN A 30 18.78 -10.16 20.32
N VAL A 31 18.01 -11.24 20.23
CA VAL A 31 17.14 -11.67 21.33
C VAL A 31 17.97 -12.09 22.56
N GLU A 32 18.98 -12.95 22.36
CA GLU A 32 19.78 -13.53 23.45
C GLU A 32 20.68 -12.48 24.13
N ARG A 33 21.30 -11.56 23.34
CA ARG A 33 22.24 -10.58 23.90
C ARG A 33 21.55 -9.33 24.45
N TYR A 34 20.47 -8.90 23.81
CA TYR A 34 19.87 -7.58 24.07
C TYR A 34 18.41 -7.65 24.52
N GLY A 35 17.83 -8.85 24.58
CA GLY A 35 16.42 -9.01 24.92
C GLY A 35 15.46 -8.35 23.90
N ALA A 36 15.88 -8.25 22.63
CA ALA A 36 15.08 -7.61 21.59
C ALA A 36 13.76 -8.38 21.36
N LYS A 37 12.62 -7.67 21.41
CA LYS A 37 11.28 -8.30 21.29
C LYS A 37 10.53 -7.91 20.02
N ALA A 38 11.03 -6.96 19.24
CA ALA A 38 10.39 -6.51 18.02
C ALA A 38 11.44 -6.23 16.94
N PHE A 39 11.15 -6.71 15.73
CA PHE A 39 12.02 -6.53 14.57
C PHE A 39 11.22 -5.98 13.42
N ARG A 40 11.80 -5.09 12.65
CA ARG A 40 11.27 -4.64 11.38
C ARG A 40 12.27 -4.92 10.28
N PHE A 41 11.87 -5.76 9.33
CA PHE A 41 12.62 -5.93 8.09
C PHE A 41 12.42 -4.72 7.19
N THR A 42 13.53 -4.10 6.77
CA THR A 42 13.51 -2.95 5.85
C THR A 42 13.62 -3.36 4.38
N ASP A 43 13.66 -4.66 4.14
CA ASP A 43 13.67 -5.23 2.80
C ASP A 43 12.37 -4.93 2.05
N SER A 44 12.45 -4.75 0.72
CA SER A 44 11.29 -4.52 -0.12
C SER A 44 10.31 -5.71 -0.16
N LEU A 45 10.77 -6.91 0.21
CA LEU A 45 9.94 -8.09 0.43
C LEU A 45 10.70 -9.22 1.12
N ILE A 46 10.06 -9.89 2.09
CA ILE A 46 10.69 -10.96 2.88
C ILE A 46 10.64 -12.31 2.16
N ASN A 47 9.57 -12.59 1.42
CA ASN A 47 9.32 -13.87 0.76
C ASN A 47 9.68 -13.86 -0.74
N GLY A 48 10.69 -13.07 -1.14
CA GLY A 48 11.22 -13.04 -2.50
C GLY A 48 11.86 -14.36 -2.93
N SER A 49 12.67 -14.95 -2.04
CA SER A 49 13.16 -16.31 -2.14
C SER A 49 12.39 -17.20 -1.19
N MET A 50 11.53 -18.09 -1.70
CA MET A 50 10.75 -19.00 -0.86
C MET A 50 11.63 -19.98 -0.08
N LYS A 51 12.79 -20.37 -0.65
CA LYS A 51 13.74 -21.21 0.08
C LYS A 51 14.27 -20.49 1.32
N ALA A 52 14.83 -19.29 1.16
CA ALA A 52 15.37 -18.52 2.28
C ALA A 52 14.29 -18.16 3.31
N PHE A 53 13.06 -17.86 2.86
CA PHE A 53 11.92 -17.59 3.71
C PHE A 53 11.54 -18.81 4.57
N ARG A 54 11.43 -20.01 3.97
CA ARG A 54 11.12 -21.25 4.69
C ARG A 54 12.21 -21.62 5.68
N ASP A 55 13.48 -21.53 5.28
CA ASP A 55 14.63 -21.79 6.17
C ASP A 55 14.56 -20.83 7.39
N MET A 56 14.36 -19.53 7.17
CA MET A 56 14.23 -18.52 8.23
C MET A 56 13.06 -18.81 9.18
N THR A 57 11.85 -19.00 8.63
CA THR A 57 10.64 -19.21 9.44
C THR A 57 10.70 -20.51 10.23
N HIS A 58 11.29 -21.57 9.66
CA HIS A 58 11.51 -22.83 10.35
C HIS A 58 12.44 -22.65 11.56
N GLU A 59 13.61 -22.04 11.38
CA GLU A 59 14.56 -21.82 12.46
C GLU A 59 14.01 -20.87 13.54
N LEU A 60 13.36 -19.77 13.12
CA LEU A 60 12.79 -18.83 14.06
C LEU A 60 11.59 -19.42 14.82
N SER A 61 10.76 -20.25 14.18
CA SER A 61 9.65 -20.92 14.89
C SER A 61 10.16 -21.87 15.96
N THR A 62 11.21 -22.63 15.67
CA THR A 62 11.84 -23.54 16.64
C THR A 62 12.44 -22.75 17.81
N PHE A 63 13.20 -21.71 17.52
CA PHE A 63 13.81 -20.86 18.54
C PHE A 63 12.75 -20.15 19.40
N ARG A 64 11.74 -19.54 18.77
CA ARG A 64 10.68 -18.82 19.49
C ARG A 64 9.90 -19.72 20.43
N LYS A 65 9.66 -20.99 20.04
CA LYS A 65 9.00 -22.00 20.90
C LYS A 65 9.84 -22.40 22.12
N SER A 66 11.17 -22.29 22.05
CA SER A 66 12.05 -22.57 23.21
C SER A 66 12.10 -21.41 24.22
N LEU A 67 11.64 -20.22 23.84
CA LEU A 67 11.64 -19.05 24.71
C LEU A 67 10.40 -19.01 25.60
N PRO A 68 10.52 -18.52 26.87
CA PRO A 68 9.39 -18.15 27.68
C PRO A 68 8.47 -17.16 26.95
N LYS A 69 7.17 -17.19 27.23
CA LYS A 69 6.18 -16.35 26.52
C LYS A 69 6.49 -14.85 26.58
N ASP A 70 6.98 -14.38 27.70
CA ASP A 70 7.36 -12.97 27.93
C ASP A 70 8.65 -12.55 27.22
N GLN A 71 9.43 -13.52 26.74
CA GLN A 71 10.64 -13.30 25.95
C GLN A 71 10.45 -13.54 24.44
N GLN A 72 9.27 -13.97 24.03
CA GLN A 72 8.97 -14.16 22.61
C GLN A 72 8.94 -12.82 21.88
N PHE A 73 9.47 -12.84 20.67
CA PHE A 73 9.58 -11.68 19.78
C PHE A 73 8.55 -11.72 18.66
N ILE A 74 8.35 -10.59 18.03
CA ILE A 74 7.57 -10.42 16.79
C ILE A 74 8.43 -9.77 15.71
N TRP A 75 8.03 -9.95 14.45
CA TRP A 75 8.66 -9.27 13.32
C TRP A 75 7.62 -8.82 12.29
N ASP A 76 7.90 -7.65 11.67
CA ASP A 76 7.11 -7.03 10.63
C ASP A 76 7.91 -6.94 9.34
N SER A 77 7.26 -7.05 8.18
CA SER A 77 7.94 -6.95 6.87
C SER A 77 6.98 -6.66 5.74
N HIS A 78 7.53 -6.20 4.61
CA HIS A 78 6.84 -6.23 3.33
C HIS A 78 6.69 -7.68 2.85
N PHE A 79 5.52 -7.98 2.34
CA PHE A 79 5.13 -9.31 1.90
C PHE A 79 4.48 -9.28 0.52
N ILE A 80 4.81 -10.26 -0.30
CA ILE A 80 4.26 -10.39 -1.64
C ILE A 80 3.28 -11.55 -1.70
N VAL A 81 2.10 -11.30 -2.29
CA VAL A 81 1.09 -12.34 -2.55
C VAL A 81 1.68 -13.45 -3.41
N ARG A 82 1.46 -14.69 -3.02
CA ARG A 82 1.89 -15.90 -3.68
C ARG A 82 0.71 -16.83 -3.97
N SER A 83 0.79 -17.58 -5.05
CA SER A 83 -0.19 -18.62 -5.31
C SER A 83 -0.11 -19.75 -4.28
N ARG A 84 -1.20 -20.49 -4.12
CA ARG A 84 -1.25 -21.67 -3.23
C ARG A 84 -0.15 -22.69 -3.54
N LYS A 85 0.22 -22.84 -4.82
CA LYS A 85 1.32 -23.73 -5.24
C LYS A 85 2.68 -23.25 -4.74
N GLN A 86 2.90 -21.94 -4.71
CA GLN A 86 4.17 -21.34 -4.29
C GLN A 86 4.30 -21.25 -2.76
N MET A 87 3.19 -21.03 -2.06
CA MET A 87 3.13 -20.87 -0.62
C MET A 87 1.89 -21.59 -0.08
N PRO A 88 1.98 -22.88 0.21
CA PRO A 88 0.89 -23.67 0.76
C PRO A 88 0.56 -23.26 2.20
N PRO A 89 -0.59 -23.72 2.79
CA PRO A 89 -1.04 -23.30 4.11
C PRO A 89 -0.01 -23.49 5.23
N GLU A 90 0.82 -24.50 5.15
CA GLU A 90 1.85 -24.81 6.14
C GLU A 90 2.90 -23.69 6.27
N ASP A 91 3.19 -23.00 5.17
CA ASP A 91 4.12 -21.86 5.19
C ASP A 91 3.56 -20.69 6.02
N PHE A 92 2.24 -20.44 5.99
CA PHE A 92 1.59 -19.41 6.79
C PHE A 92 1.56 -19.79 8.27
N VAL A 93 1.32 -21.05 8.59
CA VAL A 93 1.43 -21.56 9.96
C VAL A 93 2.85 -21.34 10.50
N LYS A 94 3.86 -21.74 9.74
CA LYS A 94 5.27 -21.53 10.11
C LYS A 94 5.62 -20.06 10.26
N MET A 95 5.11 -19.23 9.37
CA MET A 95 5.28 -17.77 9.44
C MET A 95 4.72 -17.21 10.76
N ALA A 96 3.50 -17.59 11.15
CA ALA A 96 2.91 -17.17 12.42
C ALA A 96 3.71 -17.68 13.63
N GLU A 97 4.07 -18.98 13.63
CA GLU A 97 4.89 -19.59 14.69
C GLU A 97 6.26 -18.91 14.83
N SER A 98 6.84 -18.40 13.75
CA SER A 98 8.12 -17.67 13.74
C SER A 98 8.04 -16.27 14.31
N GLY A 99 6.82 -15.78 14.61
CA GLY A 99 6.58 -14.47 15.21
C GLY A 99 6.19 -13.37 14.22
N ALA A 100 5.67 -13.71 13.04
CA ALA A 100 5.12 -12.71 12.13
C ALA A 100 4.03 -11.88 12.83
N GLY A 101 4.23 -10.58 12.94
CA GLY A 101 3.30 -9.63 13.54
C GLY A 101 2.44 -8.95 12.48
N THR A 102 3.00 -8.05 11.74
CA THR A 102 2.29 -7.28 10.70
C THR A 102 2.97 -7.38 9.35
N LEU A 103 2.21 -7.70 8.32
CA LEU A 103 2.68 -7.76 6.94
C LEU A 103 2.20 -6.55 6.15
N LEU A 104 3.12 -5.84 5.51
CA LEU A 104 2.82 -4.75 4.59
C LEU A 104 2.61 -5.34 3.19
N ILE A 105 1.39 -5.28 2.69
CA ILE A 105 0.99 -5.91 1.42
C ILE A 105 0.58 -4.84 0.42
N GLY A 106 1.37 -4.70 -0.64
CA GLY A 106 1.01 -3.89 -1.80
C GLY A 106 -0.10 -4.57 -2.60
N VAL A 107 -1.36 -4.35 -2.25
CA VAL A 107 -2.52 -4.73 -3.05
C VAL A 107 -2.63 -3.81 -4.27
N GLU A 108 -2.41 -2.53 -4.04
CA GLU A 108 -2.43 -1.38 -4.93
C GLU A 108 -3.82 -1.05 -5.46
N SER A 109 -4.59 -2.03 -5.97
CA SER A 109 -5.95 -1.85 -6.48
C SER A 109 -6.80 -3.08 -6.20
N GLY A 110 -8.09 -2.88 -5.93
CA GLY A 110 -9.09 -3.95 -5.86
C GLY A 110 -9.43 -4.52 -7.24
N SER A 111 -9.15 -3.78 -8.33
CA SER A 111 -9.40 -4.25 -9.70
C SER A 111 -8.33 -5.19 -10.21
N PRO A 112 -8.69 -6.42 -10.65
CA PRO A 112 -7.76 -7.34 -11.31
C PRO A 112 -7.12 -6.73 -12.56
N THR A 113 -7.90 -6.00 -13.37
CA THR A 113 -7.45 -5.36 -14.61
C THR A 113 -6.37 -4.33 -14.32
N VAL A 114 -6.58 -3.47 -13.32
CA VAL A 114 -5.56 -2.47 -12.93
C VAL A 114 -4.30 -3.16 -12.40
N ARG A 115 -4.43 -4.21 -11.59
CA ARG A 115 -3.27 -4.98 -11.11
C ARG A 115 -2.50 -5.68 -12.23
N GLU A 116 -3.19 -6.14 -13.28
CA GLU A 116 -2.57 -6.69 -14.48
C GLU A 116 -1.74 -5.63 -15.21
N HIS A 117 -2.30 -4.43 -15.44
CA HIS A 117 -1.57 -3.29 -16.02
C HIS A 117 -0.37 -2.87 -15.15
N MET A 118 -0.50 -2.95 -13.84
CA MET A 118 0.58 -2.74 -12.89
C MET A 118 1.65 -3.84 -12.90
N LYS A 119 1.41 -4.97 -13.59
CA LYS A 119 2.26 -6.18 -13.59
C LYS A 119 2.49 -6.74 -12.18
N LYS A 120 1.44 -6.80 -11.36
CA LYS A 120 1.54 -7.36 -9.99
C LYS A 120 1.82 -8.86 -9.99
N GLY A 121 1.45 -9.60 -11.03
CA GLY A 121 1.79 -11.00 -11.25
C GLY A 121 1.16 -11.97 -10.23
N TYR A 122 -0.04 -11.70 -9.78
CA TYR A 122 -0.91 -12.59 -9.01
C TYR A 122 -2.37 -12.34 -9.40
N THR A 123 -3.21 -13.36 -9.25
CA THR A 123 -4.64 -13.32 -9.54
C THR A 123 -5.47 -12.87 -8.32
N ASP A 124 -6.76 -12.63 -8.52
CA ASP A 124 -7.71 -12.41 -7.41
C ASP A 124 -7.77 -13.62 -6.48
N GLU A 125 -7.78 -14.82 -7.04
CA GLU A 125 -7.77 -16.07 -6.27
C GLU A 125 -6.52 -16.15 -5.37
N ASP A 126 -5.33 -15.83 -5.91
CA ASP A 126 -4.08 -15.80 -5.14
C ASP A 126 -4.15 -14.77 -4.00
N LEU A 127 -4.73 -13.58 -4.27
CA LEU A 127 -4.88 -12.53 -3.28
C LEU A 127 -5.79 -12.97 -2.13
N HIS A 128 -6.98 -13.47 -2.48
CA HIS A 128 -7.95 -13.90 -1.48
C HIS A 128 -7.48 -15.13 -0.70
N TYR A 129 -6.82 -16.07 -1.36
CA TYR A 129 -6.17 -17.19 -0.70
C TYR A 129 -5.12 -16.73 0.30
N SER A 130 -4.17 -15.88 -0.13
CA SER A 130 -3.09 -15.40 0.76
C SER A 130 -3.64 -14.62 1.95
N LEU A 131 -4.60 -13.71 1.74
CA LEU A 131 -5.21 -12.95 2.83
C LEU A 131 -6.01 -13.85 3.78
N GLY A 132 -6.74 -14.84 3.25
CA GLY A 132 -7.47 -15.81 4.06
C GLY A 132 -6.55 -16.62 4.98
N GLU A 133 -5.43 -17.13 4.49
CA GLU A 133 -4.45 -17.86 5.30
C GLU A 133 -3.74 -16.94 6.32
N ILE A 134 -3.43 -15.69 5.95
CA ILE A 134 -2.84 -14.69 6.86
C ILE A 134 -3.79 -14.44 8.05
N PHE A 135 -5.06 -14.14 7.79
CA PHE A 135 -6.03 -13.85 8.86
C PHE A 135 -6.35 -15.08 9.71
N LYS A 136 -6.47 -16.27 9.09
CA LYS A 136 -6.66 -17.53 9.80
C LYS A 136 -5.56 -17.80 10.84
N ASN A 137 -4.35 -17.32 10.57
CA ASN A 137 -3.20 -17.46 11.46
C ASN A 137 -2.98 -16.23 12.37
N ASN A 138 -3.97 -15.34 12.51
CA ASN A 138 -3.92 -14.13 13.35
C ASN A 138 -2.74 -13.19 13.04
N ILE A 139 -2.26 -13.19 11.81
CA ILE A 139 -1.23 -12.26 11.36
C ILE A 139 -1.93 -10.99 10.87
N LYS A 140 -1.44 -9.85 11.30
CA LYS A 140 -2.00 -8.56 10.89
C LYS A 140 -1.48 -8.14 9.52
N VAL A 141 -2.24 -7.29 8.85
CA VAL A 141 -1.82 -6.68 7.58
C VAL A 141 -1.95 -5.16 7.61
N ARG A 142 -1.10 -4.51 6.84
CA ARG A 142 -1.30 -3.14 6.38
C ARG A 142 -1.43 -3.18 4.87
N PHE A 143 -2.54 -2.64 4.35
CA PHE A 143 -2.75 -2.53 2.91
C PHE A 143 -2.05 -1.28 2.37
N LEU A 144 -1.23 -1.46 1.35
CA LEU A 144 -0.67 -0.36 0.56
C LEU A 144 -1.46 -0.29 -0.75
N MET A 145 -2.00 0.89 -1.04
CA MET A 145 -2.92 1.11 -2.17
C MET A 145 -2.43 2.26 -3.04
N ILE A 146 -2.81 2.22 -4.30
CA ILE A 146 -2.64 3.30 -5.28
C ILE A 146 -4.03 3.61 -5.86
N ILE A 147 -4.55 4.80 -5.56
CA ILE A 147 -5.78 5.29 -6.14
C ILE A 147 -5.45 6.17 -7.34
N GLY A 148 -6.15 5.97 -8.45
CA GLY A 148 -5.95 6.77 -9.66
C GLY A 148 -4.76 6.32 -10.49
N TYR A 149 -4.55 5.01 -10.67
CA TYR A 149 -3.61 4.51 -11.67
C TYR A 149 -4.08 4.89 -13.09
N PRO A 150 -3.21 5.19 -14.07
CA PRO A 150 -3.61 5.77 -15.38
C PRO A 150 -4.74 5.05 -16.11
N THR A 151 -4.81 3.74 -16.01
CA THR A 151 -5.85 2.92 -16.65
C THR A 151 -7.09 2.69 -15.78
N GLU A 152 -7.12 3.23 -14.55
CA GLU A 152 -8.22 3.02 -13.61
C GLU A 152 -9.52 3.71 -14.09
N THR A 153 -10.48 2.93 -14.52
CA THR A 153 -11.83 3.40 -14.83
C THR A 153 -12.64 3.63 -13.56
N GLN A 154 -13.86 4.19 -13.70
CA GLN A 154 -14.79 4.31 -12.58
C GLN A 154 -15.22 2.92 -12.05
N ALA A 155 -15.37 1.93 -12.93
CA ALA A 155 -15.70 0.56 -12.53
C ALA A 155 -14.56 -0.10 -11.74
N ASP A 156 -13.32 0.14 -12.14
CA ASP A 156 -12.13 -0.35 -11.42
C ASP A 156 -12.01 0.27 -10.02
N TYR A 157 -12.28 1.58 -9.94
CA TYR A 157 -12.32 2.28 -8.65
C TYR A 157 -13.39 1.69 -7.72
N GLN A 158 -14.60 1.40 -8.24
CA GLN A 158 -15.64 0.73 -7.45
C GLN A 158 -15.21 -0.66 -6.98
N GLN A 159 -14.50 -1.43 -7.78
CA GLN A 159 -13.93 -2.72 -7.34
C GLN A 159 -12.91 -2.54 -6.20
N THR A 160 -12.17 -1.42 -6.18
CA THR A 160 -11.27 -1.09 -5.07
C THR A 160 -12.05 -0.79 -3.79
N LEU A 161 -13.18 -0.09 -3.86
CA LEU A 161 -14.05 0.11 -2.70
C LEU A 161 -14.66 -1.22 -2.21
N GLN A 162 -15.14 -2.06 -3.13
CA GLN A 162 -15.67 -3.40 -2.81
C GLN A 162 -14.62 -4.32 -2.18
N PHE A 163 -13.34 -4.17 -2.54
CA PHE A 163 -12.26 -4.87 -1.85
C PHE A 163 -12.22 -4.51 -0.36
N PHE A 164 -12.35 -3.23 0.00
CA PHE A 164 -12.43 -2.82 1.40
C PHE A 164 -13.68 -3.34 2.09
N ASP A 165 -14.84 -3.30 1.42
CA ASP A 165 -16.10 -3.85 1.95
C ASP A 165 -15.93 -5.32 2.33
N ARG A 166 -15.31 -6.11 1.47
CA ARG A 166 -15.07 -7.56 1.67
C ARG A 166 -14.26 -7.85 2.93
N TYR A 167 -13.28 -7.01 3.26
CA TYR A 167 -12.39 -7.22 4.40
C TYR A 167 -12.71 -6.35 5.62
N ALA A 168 -13.85 -5.65 5.62
CA ALA A 168 -14.24 -4.72 6.68
C ALA A 168 -14.29 -5.37 8.07
N GLU A 169 -14.76 -6.63 8.15
CA GLU A 169 -14.81 -7.36 9.41
C GLU A 169 -13.41 -7.57 10.01
N TYR A 170 -12.43 -7.92 9.19
CA TYR A 170 -11.05 -8.04 9.65
C TYR A 170 -10.44 -6.69 10.07
N GLY A 171 -10.91 -5.60 9.48
CA GLY A 171 -10.59 -4.23 9.93
C GLY A 171 -11.12 -3.96 11.34
N ARG A 172 -12.40 -4.27 11.61
CA ARG A 172 -13.02 -4.14 12.94
C ARG A 172 -12.35 -5.02 13.99
N GLN A 173 -11.90 -6.21 13.62
CA GLN A 173 -11.15 -7.12 14.48
C GLN A 173 -9.69 -6.69 14.70
N GLY A 174 -9.21 -5.65 14.02
CA GLY A 174 -7.83 -5.17 14.10
C GLY A 174 -6.80 -6.06 13.39
N LEU A 175 -7.25 -7.01 12.56
CA LEU A 175 -6.37 -7.83 11.71
C LEU A 175 -5.93 -7.07 10.46
N VAL A 176 -6.76 -6.17 9.92
CA VAL A 176 -6.26 -5.10 9.06
C VAL A 176 -5.92 -3.92 9.97
N GLU A 177 -4.64 -3.79 10.29
CA GLU A 177 -4.14 -2.81 11.25
C GLU A 177 -4.25 -1.39 10.70
N GLU A 178 -4.03 -1.23 9.40
CA GLU A 178 -3.97 0.08 8.75
C GLU A 178 -4.13 -0.04 7.22
N VAL A 179 -4.71 0.99 6.62
CA VAL A 179 -4.76 1.18 5.16
C VAL A 179 -3.94 2.42 4.80
N ASN A 180 -2.93 2.25 3.96
CA ASN A 180 -2.18 3.35 3.37
C ASN A 180 -2.67 3.56 1.93
N LEU A 181 -3.38 4.65 1.69
CA LEU A 181 -3.93 5.00 0.37
C LEU A 181 -2.95 5.84 -0.47
N GLY A 182 -1.81 6.23 0.09
CA GLY A 182 -0.93 7.21 -0.54
C GLY A 182 -1.62 8.57 -0.73
N LEU A 183 -1.08 9.42 -1.58
CA LEU A 183 -1.74 10.65 -2.02
C LEU A 183 -2.38 10.45 -3.41
N THR A 184 -1.55 10.34 -4.43
CA THR A 184 -1.86 9.92 -5.81
C THR A 184 -0.64 9.21 -6.38
N LEU A 185 -0.77 8.61 -7.56
CA LEU A 185 0.36 7.98 -8.22
C LEU A 185 1.39 9.03 -8.66
N ASN A 186 2.62 8.87 -8.21
CA ASN A 186 3.77 9.63 -8.68
C ASN A 186 4.39 8.93 -9.90
N LEU A 187 4.57 9.66 -11.00
CA LEU A 187 5.35 9.18 -12.14
C LEU A 187 6.84 9.40 -11.86
N LEU A 188 7.46 8.40 -11.26
CA LEU A 188 8.88 8.48 -10.92
C LEU A 188 9.76 8.16 -12.14
N PRO A 189 10.79 8.97 -12.42
CA PRO A 189 11.80 8.63 -13.43
C PRO A 189 12.42 7.25 -13.18
N ASN A 190 12.83 6.59 -14.25
CA ASN A 190 13.40 5.24 -14.22
C ASN A 190 12.40 4.13 -13.76
N THR A 191 11.11 4.41 -13.83
CA THR A 191 10.09 3.35 -13.71
C THR A 191 9.62 2.94 -15.10
N PRO A 192 9.22 1.66 -15.30
CA PRO A 192 8.70 1.23 -16.60
C PRO A 192 7.52 2.07 -17.12
N LEU A 193 6.69 2.59 -16.20
CA LEU A 193 5.56 3.45 -16.54
C LEU A 193 6.01 4.83 -17.04
N TYR A 194 7.02 5.42 -16.44
CA TYR A 194 7.59 6.70 -16.85
C TYR A 194 8.38 6.57 -18.15
N ASP A 195 9.24 5.55 -18.25
CA ASP A 195 10.11 5.32 -19.39
C ASP A 195 9.33 4.98 -20.67
N ASN A 196 8.09 4.47 -20.53
CA ASN A 196 7.17 4.17 -21.62
C ASN A 196 5.92 5.07 -21.58
N ALA A 197 6.02 6.27 -21.02
CA ALA A 197 4.89 7.18 -20.81
C ALA A 197 4.07 7.42 -22.10
N GLU A 198 4.72 7.67 -23.21
CA GLU A 198 4.07 7.88 -24.51
C GLU A 198 3.21 6.66 -24.95
N GLN A 199 3.72 5.44 -24.77
CA GLN A 199 2.97 4.20 -25.10
C GLN A 199 1.73 4.03 -24.22
N HIS A 200 1.76 4.58 -23.01
CA HIS A 200 0.64 4.60 -22.07
C HIS A 200 -0.27 5.83 -22.24
N GLY A 201 0.00 6.67 -23.26
CA GLY A 201 -0.73 7.92 -23.46
C GLY A 201 -0.56 8.92 -22.31
N LEU A 202 0.56 8.84 -21.60
CA LEU A 202 0.85 9.70 -20.46
C LEU A 202 1.64 10.92 -20.91
N GLU A 203 1.13 12.09 -20.57
CA GLU A 203 1.79 13.36 -20.70
C GLU A 203 2.14 13.88 -19.31
N THR A 204 3.41 14.21 -19.11
CA THR A 204 3.90 14.76 -17.85
C THR A 204 4.20 16.24 -18.01
N THR A 205 3.81 17.05 -17.03
CA THR A 205 4.40 18.39 -16.93
C THR A 205 5.78 18.24 -16.29
N LYS A 206 6.76 19.01 -16.77
CA LYS A 206 8.16 18.89 -16.33
C LYS A 206 8.38 19.25 -14.85
N ASP A 207 7.38 19.84 -14.21
CA ASP A 207 7.55 20.48 -12.91
C ASP A 207 7.09 19.61 -11.73
N HIS A 208 6.17 18.64 -11.95
CA HIS A 208 5.64 17.83 -10.84
C HIS A 208 5.36 16.38 -11.22
N ILE A 209 5.95 15.45 -10.49
CA ILE A 209 5.78 13.99 -10.65
C ILE A 209 4.32 13.51 -10.46
N ASN A 210 3.47 14.35 -9.87
CA ASN A 210 2.04 14.08 -9.67
C ASN A 210 1.16 14.66 -10.78
N ASP A 211 1.69 15.58 -11.56
CA ASP A 211 0.94 16.28 -12.59
C ASP A 211 1.15 15.60 -13.94
N TRP A 212 0.32 14.62 -14.18
CA TRP A 212 0.25 13.89 -15.42
C TRP A 212 -1.20 13.73 -15.87
N VAL A 213 -1.40 13.65 -17.14
CA VAL A 213 -2.68 13.31 -17.77
C VAL A 213 -2.50 12.06 -18.63
N CYS A 214 -3.58 11.30 -18.81
CA CYS A 214 -3.60 10.12 -19.66
C CYS A 214 -4.58 10.34 -20.80
N SER A 215 -4.09 10.43 -22.05
CA SER A 215 -4.94 10.63 -23.22
C SER A 215 -5.95 9.50 -23.44
N GLN A 216 -5.63 8.29 -22.96
CA GLN A 216 -6.52 7.13 -22.99
C GLN A 216 -7.58 7.16 -21.88
N ASN A 217 -7.40 8.01 -20.86
CA ASN A 217 -8.33 8.20 -19.74
C ASN A 217 -8.38 9.68 -19.31
N PRO A 218 -8.84 10.57 -20.19
CA PRO A 218 -8.73 12.02 -19.99
C PRO A 218 -9.56 12.54 -18.80
N THR A 219 -10.54 11.79 -18.36
CA THR A 219 -11.36 12.14 -17.18
C THR A 219 -10.66 11.90 -15.85
N LEU A 220 -9.58 11.11 -15.84
CA LEU A 220 -8.79 10.82 -14.65
C LEU A 220 -7.64 11.84 -14.52
N ASP A 221 -7.97 13.10 -14.51
CA ASP A 221 -7.04 14.19 -14.24
C ASP A 221 -6.61 14.22 -12.76
N PHE A 222 -5.74 15.13 -12.40
CA PHE A 222 -5.25 15.24 -11.01
C PHE A 222 -6.38 15.53 -10.02
N LYS A 223 -7.36 16.36 -10.39
CA LYS A 223 -8.52 16.69 -9.56
C LYS A 223 -9.39 15.46 -9.29
N GLU A 224 -9.67 14.67 -10.32
CA GLU A 224 -10.45 13.45 -10.18
C GLU A 224 -9.69 12.38 -9.36
N ARG A 225 -8.38 12.23 -9.57
CA ARG A 225 -7.56 11.32 -8.74
C ARG A 225 -7.60 11.70 -7.26
N LEU A 226 -7.46 12.99 -6.97
CA LEU A 226 -7.52 13.51 -5.61
C LEU A 226 -8.90 13.28 -4.99
N LYS A 227 -9.98 13.54 -5.75
CA LYS A 227 -11.37 13.28 -5.32
C LYS A 227 -11.56 11.81 -4.95
N ARG A 228 -11.20 10.88 -5.85
CA ARG A 228 -11.28 9.43 -5.56
C ARG A 228 -10.48 9.04 -4.32
N ARG A 229 -9.30 9.61 -4.15
CA ARG A 229 -8.46 9.36 -2.97
C ARG A 229 -9.15 9.78 -1.68
N ILE A 230 -9.83 10.93 -1.68
CA ILE A 230 -10.60 11.45 -0.55
C ILE A 230 -11.80 10.57 -0.24
N GLU A 231 -12.59 10.25 -1.28
CA GLU A 231 -13.76 9.39 -1.16
C GLU A 231 -13.38 7.99 -0.65
N ALA A 232 -12.27 7.42 -1.15
CA ALA A 232 -11.75 6.15 -0.67
C ALA A 232 -11.37 6.21 0.81
N GLN A 233 -10.73 7.30 1.26
CA GLN A 233 -10.40 7.47 2.69
C GLN A 233 -11.66 7.48 3.55
N TYR A 234 -12.63 8.29 3.17
CA TYR A 234 -13.90 8.34 3.89
C TYR A 234 -14.59 6.98 3.95
N HIS A 235 -14.60 6.26 2.82
CA HIS A 235 -15.19 4.92 2.72
C HIS A 235 -14.52 3.95 3.70
N VAL A 236 -13.19 3.89 3.72
CA VAL A 236 -12.46 2.97 4.62
C VAL A 236 -12.58 3.38 6.09
N GLU A 237 -12.59 4.67 6.40
CA GLU A 237 -12.82 5.17 7.77
C GLU A 237 -14.23 4.79 8.26
N LYS A 238 -15.26 4.92 7.41
CA LYS A 238 -16.64 4.51 7.71
C LYS A 238 -16.76 3.00 7.96
N LEU A 239 -15.95 2.19 7.30
CA LEU A 239 -15.87 0.75 7.53
C LEU A 239 -15.12 0.38 8.82
N GLY A 240 -14.50 1.34 9.49
CA GLY A 240 -13.78 1.14 10.75
C GLY A 240 -12.28 0.87 10.60
N TYR A 241 -11.72 1.06 9.41
CA TYR A 241 -10.28 0.94 9.23
C TYR A 241 -9.53 2.16 9.79
N LYS A 242 -8.31 1.92 10.26
CA LYS A 242 -7.35 3.00 10.51
C LYS A 242 -6.66 3.37 9.20
N VAL A 243 -6.53 4.66 8.93
CA VAL A 243 -5.84 5.15 7.74
C VAL A 243 -4.50 5.75 8.13
N PHE A 244 -3.45 5.37 7.41
CA PHE A 244 -2.12 5.94 7.59
C PHE A 244 -2.13 7.44 7.28
N GLU A 245 -1.45 8.22 8.11
CA GLU A 245 -1.31 9.69 7.95
C GLU A 245 -2.62 10.49 7.97
N SER A 246 -3.68 9.98 8.59
CA SER A 246 -4.93 10.73 8.74
C SER A 246 -4.73 12.14 9.34
N LYS A 247 -3.70 12.34 10.17
CA LYS A 247 -3.33 13.64 10.73
C LYS A 247 -2.68 14.60 9.72
N ASN A 248 -1.96 14.06 8.72
CA ASN A 248 -1.31 14.85 7.65
C ASN A 248 -2.18 15.00 6.41
N TYR A 249 -3.32 14.34 6.38
CA TYR A 249 -4.23 14.31 5.25
C TYR A 249 -4.68 15.72 4.83
N VAL A 250 -5.12 16.54 5.77
CA VAL A 250 -5.56 17.91 5.50
C VAL A 250 -4.42 18.76 4.94
N ARG A 251 -3.20 18.57 5.45
CA ARG A 251 -2.00 19.26 4.93
C ARG A 251 -1.65 18.79 3.51
N ALA A 252 -1.70 17.49 3.25
CA ALA A 252 -1.46 16.94 1.92
C ALA A 252 -2.50 17.41 0.90
N LEU A 253 -3.78 17.49 1.31
CA LEU A 253 -4.85 18.04 0.49
C LEU A 253 -4.65 19.51 0.17
N SER A 254 -4.27 20.35 1.18
CA SER A 254 -4.05 21.76 0.95
C SER A 254 -2.86 22.00 0.01
N ILE A 255 -1.79 21.22 0.13
CA ILE A 255 -0.64 21.28 -0.78
C ILE A 255 -1.06 20.88 -2.20
N ALA A 256 -1.70 19.71 -2.35
CA ALA A 256 -2.15 19.22 -3.65
C ALA A 256 -3.16 20.18 -4.31
N TRP A 257 -4.04 20.80 -3.55
CA TRP A 257 -4.97 21.80 -4.05
C TRP A 257 -4.29 23.11 -4.47
N GLN A 258 -3.27 23.54 -3.73
CA GLN A 258 -2.44 24.69 -4.13
C GLN A 258 -1.71 24.42 -5.45
N GLU A 259 -1.20 23.19 -5.64
CA GLU A 259 -0.58 22.76 -6.90
C GLU A 259 -1.59 22.82 -8.05
N VAL A 260 -2.81 22.29 -7.88
CA VAL A 260 -3.89 22.37 -8.89
C VAL A 260 -4.21 23.82 -9.27
N GLN A 261 -4.28 24.72 -8.28
CA GLN A 261 -4.53 26.14 -8.52
C GLN A 261 -3.38 26.82 -9.28
N THR A 262 -2.14 26.43 -8.99
CA THR A 262 -0.95 26.93 -9.71
C THR A 262 -0.97 26.52 -11.16
N ILE A 263 -1.29 25.26 -11.44
CA ILE A 263 -1.42 24.69 -12.79
C ILE A 263 -2.51 25.42 -13.59
N SER A 264 -3.65 25.73 -12.95
CA SER A 264 -4.76 26.44 -13.60
C SER A 264 -4.50 27.92 -13.89
N LYS A 265 -3.29 28.43 -13.61
CA LYS A 265 -2.90 29.87 -13.74
C LYS A 265 -3.77 30.84 -12.91
N GLN A 266 -4.52 30.34 -11.95
CA GLN A 266 -5.25 31.17 -11.01
C GLN A 266 -4.30 31.58 -9.87
N LYS A 267 -4.49 32.80 -9.33
CA LYS A 267 -3.66 33.32 -8.23
C LYS A 267 -3.61 32.33 -7.08
N ILE A 268 -2.40 32.07 -6.55
CA ILE A 268 -2.17 31.22 -5.39
C ILE A 268 -3.05 31.71 -4.22
N LEU A 269 -4.03 30.93 -3.87
CA LEU A 269 -4.85 31.15 -2.70
C LEU A 269 -4.30 30.30 -1.57
N LYS A 270 -4.02 30.94 -0.42
CA LYS A 270 -3.74 30.20 0.80
C LYS A 270 -5.03 29.53 1.23
N VAL A 271 -5.12 28.22 1.00
CA VAL A 271 -6.25 27.41 1.47
C VAL A 271 -6.09 27.17 2.97
N ASP A 272 -7.00 27.71 3.75
CA ASP A 272 -7.10 27.36 5.16
C ASP A 272 -7.76 25.97 5.25
N ALA A 273 -6.94 24.96 5.50
CA ALA A 273 -7.38 23.57 5.59
C ALA A 273 -8.44 23.35 6.69
N SER A 274 -8.54 24.24 7.68
CA SER A 274 -9.58 24.17 8.72
C SER A 274 -10.99 24.48 8.18
N LYS A 275 -11.08 25.07 6.98
CA LYS A 275 -12.33 25.46 6.32
C LYS A 275 -12.81 24.49 5.25
N ILE A 276 -12.03 23.45 4.95
CA ILE A 276 -12.49 22.38 4.08
C ILE A 276 -13.53 21.57 4.86
N LYS A 277 -14.80 21.79 4.56
CA LYS A 277 -15.85 20.96 5.08
C LYS A 277 -16.09 19.78 4.13
N PHE A 278 -15.86 18.62 4.66
CA PHE A 278 -16.22 17.37 4.02
C PHE A 278 -17.62 16.98 4.51
N ASP A 279 -18.56 16.80 3.61
CA ASP A 279 -19.88 16.27 3.97
C ASP A 279 -19.74 14.79 4.33
N ARG A 280 -19.72 14.52 5.63
CA ARG A 280 -19.55 13.17 6.17
C ARG A 280 -20.74 12.26 5.93
N GLU A 281 -21.93 12.81 5.67
CA GLU A 281 -23.12 12.01 5.41
C GLU A 281 -23.15 11.54 3.95
N LYS A 282 -22.73 12.39 3.03
CA LYS A 282 -22.73 12.09 1.59
C LYS A 282 -21.42 11.50 1.08
N GLY A 283 -20.32 11.62 1.86
CA GLY A 283 -19.00 11.16 1.44
C GLY A 283 -18.41 11.99 0.29
N THR A 284 -18.86 13.23 0.13
CA THR A 284 -18.46 14.10 -0.98
C THR A 284 -17.85 15.41 -0.47
N LEU A 285 -16.90 15.95 -1.25
CA LEU A 285 -16.49 17.34 -1.10
C LEU A 285 -17.56 18.22 -1.75
N GLU A 286 -18.27 19.02 -0.96
CA GLU A 286 -19.18 20.02 -1.51
C GLU A 286 -18.37 21.22 -2.03
N GLU A 287 -18.44 21.48 -3.33
CA GLU A 287 -17.79 22.63 -3.98
C GLU A 287 -18.21 23.97 -3.35
N LYS A 288 -19.36 24.02 -2.70
CA LYS A 288 -19.87 25.22 -2.03
C LYS A 288 -19.06 25.63 -0.79
N ASP A 289 -18.41 24.67 -0.15
CA ASP A 289 -17.57 24.93 1.03
C ASP A 289 -16.12 25.28 0.64
N PHE A 290 -15.82 25.19 -0.63
CA PHE A 290 -14.52 25.45 -1.20
C PHE A 290 -14.61 26.61 -2.20
N ASP A 291 -14.61 27.83 -1.67
CA ASP A 291 -14.50 29.03 -2.50
C ASP A 291 -13.00 29.36 -2.68
N PRO A 292 -12.39 29.00 -3.83
CA PRO A 292 -10.99 29.24 -4.08
C PRO A 292 -10.65 30.73 -4.23
N LEU A 293 -11.66 31.62 -4.23
CA LEU A 293 -11.51 33.07 -4.46
C LEU A 293 -11.63 33.89 -3.17
N ARG A 294 -11.93 33.30 -2.02
CA ARG A 294 -11.91 34.00 -0.75
C ARG A 294 -10.46 34.17 -0.26
N THR A 295 -9.87 35.28 -0.63
CA THR A 295 -8.66 35.80 0.01
C THR A 295 -8.97 36.21 1.44
N TYR A 296 -8.14 35.72 2.35
CA TYR A 296 -7.99 36.33 3.69
C TYR A 296 -6.69 37.11 3.72
#